data_15e183e5333db85da7370231faffaec0
#
_entry.id   15e183e5333db85da7370231faffaec0
#
_cell.length_a   1.000
_cell.length_b   1.000
_cell.length_c   1.000
_cell.angle_alpha   90.00
_cell.angle_beta   90.00
_cell.angle_gamma   90.00
#
_symmetry.space_group_name_H-M   'P 1'
#
loop_
_entity.id
_entity.type
_entity.pdbx_description
1 polymer ?
#
loop_
_entity_poly.entity_id
_entity_poly.type
_entity_poly.pdbx_seq_one_letter_code
_entity_poly.pdbx_strand_id
1 'polypeptide(L)'
;MISRRHFLQASIASSFIFNSLGINNSSKVMAQQNISEKNLLDFKSFGNVSIMHITDIHGQLKPLYFREPDINLGVGNVLGKPPHITGKEFLKYFNIPVKSADAYSLSSEGFSSLAKTYGKMGGLDRIATVVKSIRSERPNALLLDGGDTWQGSYTALKTNGMDMVKAFNLLEVNAMTSHWEFTLGIERVMELVDNHLNFPFLGANIFDTEWDERAFEPYTFTEQNGKKIAIIGQAFPYMPIANPSWMFPGLSFGIREKNIQEIVNEVKSKNADLVVLLSHNGFDVDRQLATRTEGIDIIFCGHTHDALPIPIIENKTLLVASGSNGKFLSRIDLNVDKGIKDFKYRLIPIFSDVISSDKEMANLINEERKPFLSILKEEIGETDSVLYRRGNFNGTWDDLICNAIIDERGADIALSPGFRWGPSLIPGSKITIEDIYNATAMSYPKVYLTEMTGNTLKIILEDVADNLFNPDPYYQQGGDMVRVGGMGYKIDINKSQGNRISEMTMLKTGDRIEPEKKYKVGGWASVNENTEGPPVWELVEKYIRRKKIIQIEKNNSVKVITG
;
A
#
# COMPACT_ATOMS: atom_id res chain seq x y z
N MET A 1 -18.89 19.36 16.75
CA MET A 1 -18.83 18.07 17.50
C MET A 1 -19.44 17.00 16.61
N ILE A 2 -18.59 16.13 16.07
CA ILE A 2 -19.05 14.97 15.29
C ILE A 2 -19.62 13.97 16.30
N SER A 3 -20.93 13.67 16.22
CA SER A 3 -21.64 12.84 17.20
C SER A 3 -21.71 11.37 16.76
N ARG A 4 -22.05 10.46 17.69
CA ARG A 4 -22.36 9.04 17.40
C ARG A 4 -23.40 8.87 16.27
N ARG A 5 -24.25 9.87 16.05
CA ARG A 5 -25.26 9.89 14.97
C ARG A 5 -24.60 9.98 13.59
N HIS A 6 -23.46 10.68 13.45
CA HIS A 6 -22.69 10.79 12.21
C HIS A 6 -21.97 9.49 11.88
N PHE A 7 -21.52 8.75 12.90
CA PHE A 7 -20.97 7.40 12.72
C PHE A 7 -22.01 6.43 12.15
N LEU A 8 -23.25 6.48 12.65
CA LEU A 8 -24.36 5.68 12.15
C LEU A 8 -24.80 6.12 10.73
N GLN A 9 -24.70 7.40 10.39
CA GLN A 9 -25.01 7.89 9.04
C GLN A 9 -23.96 7.51 8.00
N ALA A 10 -22.67 7.49 8.36
CA ALA A 10 -21.60 6.94 7.52
C ALA A 10 -21.79 5.42 7.30
N SER A 11 -22.21 4.68 8.32
CA SER A 11 -22.57 3.26 8.24
C SER A 11 -23.81 3.03 7.35
N ILE A 12 -24.76 3.97 7.34
CA ILE A 12 -25.97 3.89 6.50
C ILE A 12 -25.65 4.22 5.04
N ALA A 13 -24.70 5.11 4.75
CA ALA A 13 -24.30 5.40 3.37
C ALA A 13 -23.59 4.20 2.70
N SER A 14 -22.80 3.42 3.46
CA SER A 14 -22.26 2.14 2.97
C SER A 14 -23.32 1.05 2.83
N SER A 15 -24.38 1.05 3.66
CA SER A 15 -25.46 0.08 3.58
C SER A 15 -26.49 0.37 2.47
N PHE A 16 -26.50 1.54 1.84
CA PHE A 16 -27.41 1.83 0.73
C PHE A 16 -27.07 1.14 -0.60
N ILE A 17 -25.85 0.65 -0.77
CA ILE A 17 -25.57 -0.30 -1.87
C ILE A 17 -26.28 -1.65 -1.63
N PHE A 18 -26.55 -2.00 -0.38
CA PHE A 18 -27.11 -3.29 0.04
C PHE A 18 -28.64 -3.37 0.04
N ASN A 19 -29.36 -2.25 0.14
CA ASN A 19 -30.81 -2.27 0.36
C ASN A 19 -31.69 -1.95 -0.87
N SER A 20 -31.13 -1.64 -2.03
CA SER A 20 -31.93 -1.43 -3.25
C SER A 20 -32.24 -2.72 -4.03
N LEU A 21 -31.77 -3.88 -3.53
CA LEU A 21 -31.99 -5.17 -4.17
C LEU A 21 -32.91 -6.04 -3.29
N GLY A 22 -34.19 -6.00 -3.58
CA GLY A 22 -35.19 -6.88 -2.97
C GLY A 22 -34.81 -8.35 -3.12
N ILE A 23 -34.56 -9.01 -1.99
CA ILE A 23 -34.25 -10.44 -1.93
C ILE A 23 -35.56 -11.21 -1.99
N ASN A 24 -35.86 -11.82 -3.13
CA ASN A 24 -36.71 -12.99 -3.19
C ASN A 24 -35.90 -14.19 -3.70
N ASN A 25 -35.98 -15.26 -2.93
CA ASN A 25 -35.28 -16.53 -3.08
C ASN A 25 -35.38 -17.12 -4.49
N SER A 26 -34.24 -17.26 -5.16
CA SER A 26 -33.95 -18.42 -6.01
C SER A 26 -32.47 -18.49 -6.35
N SER A 27 -31.98 -19.67 -6.15
CA SER A 27 -30.62 -20.11 -6.12
C SER A 27 -29.81 -19.97 -7.42
N LYS A 28 -28.51 -19.79 -7.27
CA LYS A 28 -27.40 -20.14 -8.17
C LYS A 28 -27.03 -19.26 -9.37
N VAL A 29 -27.79 -18.26 -9.77
CA VAL A 29 -27.44 -17.37 -10.91
C VAL A 29 -27.21 -15.90 -10.47
N MET A 30 -27.37 -15.60 -9.21
CA MET A 30 -27.49 -14.21 -8.71
C MET A 30 -26.21 -13.53 -8.20
N ALA A 31 -25.06 -14.19 -8.21
CA ALA A 31 -23.80 -13.58 -7.75
C ALA A 31 -23.17 -12.61 -8.77
N GLN A 32 -23.60 -12.63 -10.01
CA GLN A 32 -23.16 -11.72 -11.09
C GLN A 32 -23.99 -10.45 -11.19
N GLN A 33 -24.86 -10.18 -10.22
CA GLN A 33 -25.87 -9.14 -10.32
C GLN A 33 -25.30 -7.74 -10.13
N ASN A 34 -25.30 -7.02 -11.27
CA ASN A 34 -25.51 -5.57 -11.39
C ASN A 34 -24.51 -4.62 -10.70
N ILE A 35 -23.21 -4.92 -10.76
CA ILE A 35 -22.24 -3.84 -10.63
C ILE A 35 -22.23 -3.14 -11.97
N SER A 36 -22.72 -1.92 -12.04
CA SER A 36 -22.60 -1.05 -13.22
C SER A 36 -21.74 0.15 -12.87
N GLU A 37 -21.11 0.74 -13.87
CA GLU A 37 -20.36 1.99 -13.70
C GLU A 37 -21.25 3.06 -13.04
N LYS A 38 -22.49 3.18 -13.51
CA LYS A 38 -23.47 4.10 -12.91
C LYS A 38 -23.66 3.87 -11.41
N ASN A 39 -23.79 2.61 -10.95
CA ASN A 39 -23.99 2.33 -9.53
C ASN A 39 -22.73 2.55 -8.71
N LEU A 40 -21.55 2.28 -9.28
CA LEU A 40 -20.27 2.56 -8.64
C LEU A 40 -20.02 4.06 -8.46
N LEU A 41 -20.47 4.86 -9.42
CA LEU A 41 -20.30 6.31 -9.42
C LEU A 41 -21.49 7.08 -8.85
N ASP A 42 -22.62 6.40 -8.52
CA ASP A 42 -23.78 7.02 -7.91
C ASP A 42 -23.48 7.44 -6.47
N PHE A 43 -23.05 8.68 -6.33
CA PHE A 43 -22.74 9.32 -5.06
C PHE A 43 -23.35 10.71 -5.05
N LYS A 44 -24.46 10.87 -4.34
CA LYS A 44 -25.12 12.18 -4.24
C LYS A 44 -24.18 13.19 -3.57
N SER A 45 -23.74 14.19 -4.34
CA SER A 45 -22.86 15.27 -3.89
C SER A 45 -23.36 15.91 -2.59
N PHE A 46 -22.44 16.29 -1.72
CA PHE A 46 -22.73 16.83 -0.39
C PHE A 46 -21.76 17.96 -0.03
N GLY A 47 -22.21 18.91 0.80
CA GLY A 47 -21.35 19.97 1.36
C GLY A 47 -20.72 20.88 0.31
N ASN A 48 -19.65 21.56 0.69
CA ASN A 48 -18.95 22.58 -0.09
C ASN A 48 -17.52 22.22 -0.49
N VAL A 49 -16.94 21.16 0.05
CA VAL A 49 -15.59 20.68 -0.29
C VAL A 49 -15.68 19.20 -0.69
N SER A 50 -14.98 18.82 -1.77
CA SER A 50 -14.86 17.44 -2.23
C SER A 50 -13.40 17.09 -2.43
N ILE A 51 -12.95 15.98 -1.83
CA ILE A 51 -11.58 15.50 -1.92
C ILE A 51 -11.61 14.03 -2.35
N MET A 52 -10.78 13.71 -3.34
CA MET A 52 -10.45 12.36 -3.76
C MET A 52 -9.04 12.02 -3.26
N HIS A 53 -8.81 10.76 -2.92
CA HIS A 53 -7.49 10.30 -2.49
C HIS A 53 -7.16 8.94 -3.08
N ILE A 54 -5.96 8.83 -3.58
CA ILE A 54 -5.28 7.60 -3.99
C ILE A 54 -3.91 7.56 -3.32
N THR A 55 -3.33 6.39 -3.17
CA THR A 55 -2.02 6.21 -2.53
C THR A 55 -1.42 4.85 -2.91
N ASP A 56 -0.12 4.71 -2.73
CA ASP A 56 0.57 3.41 -2.86
C ASP A 56 0.29 2.71 -4.21
N ILE A 57 0.35 3.48 -5.29
CA ILE A 57 0.05 2.97 -6.65
C ILE A 57 1.13 2.02 -7.15
N HIS A 58 2.38 2.19 -6.68
CA HIS A 58 3.52 1.32 -6.98
C HIS A 58 3.72 1.06 -8.48
N GLY A 59 3.68 2.12 -9.29
CA GLY A 59 3.93 2.04 -10.73
C GLY A 59 2.88 1.25 -11.53
N GLN A 60 1.71 0.97 -10.97
CA GLN A 60 0.68 0.14 -11.59
C GLN A 60 -0.19 0.92 -12.57
N LEU A 61 0.22 0.95 -13.84
CA LEU A 61 -0.52 1.59 -14.92
C LEU A 61 -1.76 0.80 -15.35
N LYS A 62 -1.73 -0.54 -15.25
CA LYS A 62 -2.74 -1.46 -15.78
C LYS A 62 -3.49 -2.18 -14.66
N PRO A 63 -4.74 -2.63 -14.93
CA PRO A 63 -5.49 -3.44 -13.99
C PRO A 63 -4.78 -4.75 -13.65
N LEU A 64 -4.90 -5.17 -12.41
CA LEU A 64 -4.28 -6.39 -11.88
C LEU A 64 -5.24 -7.14 -10.94
N TYR A 65 -4.92 -8.40 -10.64
CA TYR A 65 -5.49 -9.06 -9.48
C TYR A 65 -4.68 -8.68 -8.25
N PHE A 66 -5.36 -8.34 -7.17
CA PHE A 66 -4.72 -8.02 -5.90
C PHE A 66 -5.57 -8.55 -4.75
N ARG A 67 -5.02 -9.56 -4.07
CA ARG A 67 -5.65 -10.21 -2.92
C ARG A 67 -5.35 -9.42 -1.65
N GLU A 68 -6.39 -9.04 -0.91
CA GLU A 68 -6.22 -8.43 0.41
C GLU A 68 -5.56 -9.41 1.40
N PRO A 69 -4.98 -8.90 2.51
CA PRO A 69 -4.31 -9.75 3.47
C PRO A 69 -5.28 -10.74 4.14
N ASP A 70 -4.80 -11.94 4.41
CA ASP A 70 -5.49 -12.91 5.27
C ASP A 70 -5.05 -12.80 6.74
N ILE A 71 -3.99 -12.03 7.01
CA ILE A 71 -3.47 -11.75 8.34
C ILE A 71 -2.92 -10.32 8.39
N ASN A 72 -3.45 -9.53 9.33
CA ASN A 72 -2.98 -8.18 9.65
C ASN A 72 -3.13 -7.99 11.16
N LEU A 73 -2.07 -8.26 11.90
CA LEU A 73 -2.08 -8.32 13.36
C LEU A 73 -1.82 -6.94 13.94
N GLY A 74 -2.65 -6.53 14.86
CA GLY A 74 -2.45 -5.35 15.70
C GLY A 74 -2.04 -5.74 17.12
N VAL A 75 -1.45 -4.81 17.84
CA VAL A 75 -1.04 -4.99 19.24
C VAL A 75 -1.71 -3.98 20.16
N GLY A 76 -1.80 -4.29 21.45
CA GLY A 76 -2.34 -3.38 22.44
C GLY A 76 -3.80 -2.98 22.17
N ASN A 77 -4.07 -1.67 22.14
CA ASN A 77 -5.42 -1.12 22.02
C ASN A 77 -6.07 -1.29 20.64
N VAL A 78 -5.29 -1.65 19.61
CA VAL A 78 -5.78 -1.84 18.23
C VAL A 78 -6.02 -3.30 17.89
N LEU A 79 -5.67 -4.23 18.77
CA LEU A 79 -5.92 -5.66 18.59
C LEU A 79 -7.41 -5.91 18.29
N GLY A 80 -7.71 -6.61 17.20
CA GLY A 80 -9.07 -6.95 16.79
C GLY A 80 -9.94 -5.76 16.36
N LYS A 81 -9.32 -4.62 16.01
CA LYS A 81 -9.99 -3.44 15.45
C LYS A 81 -9.46 -3.17 14.04
N PRO A 82 -10.27 -2.53 13.16
CA PRO A 82 -9.75 -2.08 11.87
C PRO A 82 -8.55 -1.14 12.03
N PRO A 83 -7.51 -1.31 11.20
CA PRO A 83 -7.38 -2.21 10.05
C PRO A 83 -6.92 -3.64 10.41
N HIS A 84 -6.71 -3.99 11.70
CA HIS A 84 -6.13 -5.24 12.18
C HIS A 84 -7.17 -6.37 12.33
N ILE A 85 -8.12 -6.40 11.43
CA ILE A 85 -9.07 -7.52 11.23
C ILE A 85 -9.09 -7.86 9.75
N THR A 86 -9.18 -9.14 9.40
CA THR A 86 -9.11 -9.61 8.02
C THR A 86 -10.17 -10.68 7.72
N GLY A 87 -10.33 -11.00 6.46
CA GLY A 87 -11.17 -12.12 6.03
C GLY A 87 -12.60 -12.04 6.56
N LYS A 88 -13.09 -13.12 7.15
CA LYS A 88 -14.47 -13.24 7.66
C LYS A 88 -14.78 -12.24 8.77
N GLU A 89 -13.83 -11.94 9.63
CA GLU A 89 -14.01 -10.98 10.72
C GLU A 89 -14.20 -9.57 10.19
N PHE A 90 -13.41 -9.17 9.18
CA PHE A 90 -13.58 -7.90 8.48
C PHE A 90 -14.97 -7.80 7.84
N LEU A 91 -15.38 -8.83 7.09
CA LEU A 91 -16.69 -8.86 6.44
C LEU A 91 -17.82 -8.76 7.46
N LYS A 92 -17.71 -9.46 8.59
CA LYS A 92 -18.69 -9.39 9.69
C LYS A 92 -18.73 -8.01 10.34
N TYR A 93 -17.56 -7.41 10.62
CA TYR A 93 -17.46 -6.12 11.29
C TYR A 93 -18.15 -5.00 10.48
N PHE A 94 -17.94 -5.00 9.16
CA PHE A 94 -18.52 -4.00 8.26
C PHE A 94 -19.85 -4.42 7.63
N ASN A 95 -20.45 -5.55 8.04
CA ASN A 95 -21.69 -6.11 7.48
C ASN A 95 -21.64 -6.33 5.97
N ILE A 96 -20.50 -6.76 5.44
CA ILE A 96 -20.28 -7.04 4.02
C ILE A 96 -20.73 -8.48 3.71
N PRO A 97 -21.65 -8.70 2.77
CA PRO A 97 -22.08 -10.04 2.39
C PRO A 97 -20.94 -10.85 1.77
N VAL A 98 -20.73 -12.06 2.26
CA VAL A 98 -19.78 -13.00 1.64
C VAL A 98 -20.14 -13.23 0.16
N LYS A 99 -19.13 -13.41 -0.70
CA LYS A 99 -19.29 -13.59 -2.17
C LYS A 99 -19.82 -12.36 -2.93
N SER A 100 -19.91 -11.20 -2.28
CA SER A 100 -20.21 -9.93 -2.95
C SER A 100 -18.97 -9.34 -3.63
N ALA A 101 -19.18 -8.33 -4.45
CA ALA A 101 -18.10 -7.53 -5.02
C ALA A 101 -17.25 -6.81 -3.96
N ASP A 102 -17.91 -6.31 -2.91
CA ASP A 102 -17.21 -5.67 -1.79
C ASP A 102 -16.38 -6.69 -1.00
N ALA A 103 -16.89 -7.94 -0.82
CA ALA A 103 -16.10 -9.01 -0.22
C ALA A 103 -14.86 -9.36 -1.06
N TYR A 104 -14.96 -9.35 -2.39
CA TYR A 104 -13.84 -9.53 -3.30
C TYR A 104 -12.84 -8.37 -3.22
N SER A 105 -13.34 -7.15 -3.18
CA SER A 105 -12.47 -5.97 -3.17
C SER A 105 -11.76 -5.76 -1.82
N LEU A 106 -12.39 -6.14 -0.70
CA LEU A 106 -11.96 -5.76 0.65
C LEU A 106 -11.46 -6.94 1.51
N SER A 107 -11.46 -8.16 0.99
CA SER A 107 -11.02 -9.33 1.76
C SER A 107 -10.34 -10.39 0.92
N SER A 108 -9.68 -11.34 1.59
CA SER A 108 -9.09 -12.53 0.97
C SER A 108 -10.07 -13.68 0.80
N GLU A 109 -11.29 -13.57 1.33
CA GLU A 109 -12.27 -14.66 1.35
C GLU A 109 -12.77 -15.01 -0.06
N GLY A 110 -12.59 -16.28 -0.44
CA GLY A 110 -13.03 -16.79 -1.74
C GLY A 110 -12.32 -16.16 -2.95
N PHE A 111 -11.15 -15.55 -2.77
CA PHE A 111 -10.46 -14.73 -3.74
C PHE A 111 -10.41 -15.34 -5.15
N SER A 112 -9.95 -16.59 -5.30
CA SER A 112 -9.79 -17.21 -6.65
C SER A 112 -11.12 -17.32 -7.41
N SER A 113 -12.21 -17.66 -6.72
CA SER A 113 -13.53 -17.77 -7.35
C SER A 113 -14.12 -16.40 -7.67
N LEU A 114 -13.95 -15.43 -6.76
CA LEU A 114 -14.46 -14.07 -6.94
C LEU A 114 -13.65 -13.31 -7.99
N ALA A 115 -12.34 -13.52 -8.08
CA ALA A 115 -11.49 -12.96 -9.13
C ALA A 115 -11.92 -13.42 -10.54
N LYS A 116 -12.33 -14.69 -10.69
CA LYS A 116 -12.91 -15.20 -11.94
C LYS A 116 -14.27 -14.56 -12.27
N THR A 117 -15.01 -14.14 -11.25
CA THR A 117 -16.34 -13.52 -11.42
C THR A 117 -16.24 -12.03 -11.71
N TYR A 118 -15.39 -11.30 -10.96
CA TYR A 118 -15.36 -9.84 -10.98
C TYR A 118 -14.19 -9.25 -11.76
N GLY A 119 -13.25 -10.08 -12.23
CA GLY A 119 -12.13 -9.65 -13.05
C GLY A 119 -11.03 -8.93 -12.27
N LYS A 120 -10.21 -8.20 -12.99
CA LYS A 120 -9.10 -7.38 -12.45
C LYS A 120 -9.63 -6.05 -11.90
N MET A 121 -8.82 -5.43 -11.04
CA MET A 121 -9.13 -4.14 -10.45
C MET A 121 -8.00 -3.14 -10.72
N GLY A 122 -8.30 -1.85 -10.58
CA GLY A 122 -7.33 -0.78 -10.81
C GLY A 122 -7.19 -0.40 -12.28
N GLY A 123 -6.04 0.20 -12.59
CA GLY A 123 -5.72 0.79 -13.88
C GLY A 123 -5.96 2.30 -13.90
N LEU A 124 -4.90 3.06 -14.23
CA LEU A 124 -5.00 4.54 -14.19
C LEU A 124 -5.99 5.10 -15.20
N ASP A 125 -6.22 4.39 -16.29
CA ASP A 125 -7.25 4.77 -17.28
C ASP A 125 -8.69 4.62 -16.75
N ARG A 126 -8.94 3.72 -15.78
CA ARG A 126 -10.22 3.61 -15.07
C ARG A 126 -10.32 4.64 -13.95
N ILE A 127 -9.23 4.87 -13.24
CA ILE A 127 -9.15 5.95 -12.24
C ILE A 127 -9.44 7.30 -12.91
N ALA A 128 -8.88 7.56 -14.09
CA ALA A 128 -9.13 8.79 -14.85
C ALA A 128 -10.63 8.97 -15.17
N THR A 129 -11.34 7.89 -15.55
CA THR A 129 -12.79 7.93 -15.77
C THR A 129 -13.53 8.33 -14.48
N VAL A 130 -13.17 7.73 -13.35
CA VAL A 130 -13.79 8.06 -12.04
C VAL A 130 -13.52 9.52 -11.65
N VAL A 131 -12.28 9.98 -11.77
CA VAL A 131 -11.88 11.37 -11.46
C VAL A 131 -12.64 12.34 -12.35
N LYS A 132 -12.69 12.12 -13.67
CA LYS A 132 -13.43 12.97 -14.62
C LYS A 132 -14.93 12.97 -14.31
N SER A 133 -15.51 11.81 -13.94
CA SER A 133 -16.93 11.73 -13.54
C SER A 133 -17.21 12.57 -12.29
N ILE A 134 -16.37 12.47 -11.25
CA ILE A 134 -16.54 13.25 -10.02
C ILE A 134 -16.36 14.76 -10.33
N ARG A 135 -15.36 15.14 -11.12
CA ARG A 135 -15.12 16.53 -11.49
C ARG A 135 -16.22 17.10 -12.39
N SER A 136 -16.94 16.28 -13.15
CA SER A 136 -18.10 16.75 -13.92
C SER A 136 -19.24 17.25 -13.03
N GLU A 137 -19.39 16.68 -11.83
CA GLU A 137 -20.38 17.11 -10.82
C GLU A 137 -19.81 18.17 -9.86
N ARG A 138 -18.51 18.09 -9.59
CA ARG A 138 -17.74 18.91 -8.62
C ARG A 138 -16.46 19.40 -9.30
N PRO A 139 -16.51 20.43 -10.15
CA PRO A 139 -15.37 20.84 -11.00
C PRO A 139 -14.06 21.11 -10.26
N ASN A 140 -14.16 21.56 -9.01
CA ASN A 140 -12.99 21.87 -8.17
C ASN A 140 -12.65 20.75 -7.18
N ALA A 141 -13.15 19.51 -7.38
CA ALA A 141 -12.81 18.39 -6.51
C ALA A 141 -11.30 18.10 -6.56
N LEU A 142 -10.65 18.08 -5.40
CA LEU A 142 -9.23 17.80 -5.28
C LEU A 142 -8.95 16.31 -5.47
N LEU A 143 -7.81 15.99 -6.08
CA LEU A 143 -7.23 14.66 -6.09
C LEU A 143 -5.87 14.73 -5.39
N LEU A 144 -5.70 13.97 -4.30
CA LEU A 144 -4.48 13.89 -3.52
C LEU A 144 -3.83 12.53 -3.69
N ASP A 145 -2.50 12.52 -3.77
CA ASP A 145 -1.68 11.30 -3.85
C ASP A 145 -0.86 11.13 -2.58
N GLY A 146 -1.11 10.03 -1.88
CA GLY A 146 -0.44 9.68 -0.63
C GLY A 146 1.02 9.23 -0.77
N GLY A 147 1.60 9.18 -1.98
CA GLY A 147 2.97 8.71 -2.23
C GLY A 147 3.06 7.21 -2.53
N ASP A 148 4.26 6.69 -2.63
CA ASP A 148 4.57 5.35 -3.13
C ASP A 148 4.04 5.12 -4.55
N THR A 149 4.22 6.11 -5.39
CA THR A 149 3.63 6.17 -6.72
C THR A 149 4.61 5.73 -7.81
N TRP A 150 5.90 6.15 -7.72
CA TRP A 150 6.84 6.07 -8.86
C TRP A 150 7.64 4.76 -8.93
N GLN A 151 7.43 3.80 -8.05
CA GLN A 151 8.19 2.55 -7.94
C GLN A 151 7.26 1.33 -7.87
N GLY A 152 7.66 0.17 -8.44
CA GLY A 152 7.00 -1.12 -8.25
C GLY A 152 6.58 -1.85 -9.52
N SER A 153 6.93 -1.34 -10.72
CA SER A 153 6.69 -2.01 -12.01
C SER A 153 7.91 -1.97 -12.94
N TYR A 154 7.89 -2.79 -13.98
CA TYR A 154 8.92 -2.75 -15.02
C TYR A 154 9.01 -1.39 -15.69
N THR A 155 7.86 -0.83 -16.08
CA THR A 155 7.82 0.46 -16.79
C THR A 155 8.38 1.56 -15.90
N ALA A 156 7.92 1.67 -14.67
CA ALA A 156 8.41 2.67 -13.71
C ALA A 156 9.92 2.53 -13.45
N LEU A 157 10.42 1.29 -13.33
CA LEU A 157 11.87 1.04 -13.18
C LEU A 157 12.66 1.52 -14.41
N LYS A 158 12.16 1.27 -15.63
CA LYS A 158 12.87 1.64 -16.88
C LYS A 158 12.77 3.11 -17.24
N THR A 159 11.69 3.77 -16.83
CA THR A 159 11.50 5.22 -17.03
C THR A 159 12.02 6.05 -15.86
N ASN A 160 12.52 5.41 -14.80
CA ASN A 160 12.88 6.05 -13.53
C ASN A 160 11.75 7.00 -13.05
N GLY A 161 10.49 6.47 -12.97
CA GLY A 161 9.33 7.17 -12.47
C GLY A 161 8.64 8.13 -13.44
N MET A 162 9.21 8.43 -14.62
CA MET A 162 8.66 9.41 -15.57
C MET A 162 7.27 9.04 -16.10
N ASP A 163 7.01 7.76 -16.32
CA ASP A 163 5.70 7.25 -16.74
C ASP A 163 4.59 7.63 -15.74
N MET A 164 4.88 7.52 -14.45
CA MET A 164 3.94 7.87 -13.38
C MET A 164 3.78 9.38 -13.25
N VAL A 165 4.86 10.17 -13.35
CA VAL A 165 4.80 11.63 -13.36
C VAL A 165 3.89 12.13 -14.49
N LYS A 166 4.05 11.61 -15.71
CA LYS A 166 3.18 11.97 -16.85
C LYS A 166 1.72 11.58 -16.60
N ALA A 167 1.48 10.39 -16.06
CA ALA A 167 0.12 9.90 -15.78
C ALA A 167 -0.56 10.75 -14.68
N PHE A 168 0.17 11.13 -13.63
CA PHE A 168 -0.37 11.93 -12.53
C PHE A 168 -0.56 13.41 -12.91
N ASN A 169 0.28 13.94 -13.78
CA ASN A 169 0.03 15.24 -14.42
C ASN A 169 -1.27 15.21 -15.24
N LEU A 170 -1.51 14.14 -16.01
CA LEU A 170 -2.74 13.98 -16.80
C LEU A 170 -3.98 13.75 -15.92
N LEU A 171 -3.85 13.14 -14.74
CA LEU A 171 -4.91 13.06 -13.75
C LEU A 171 -5.21 14.39 -13.05
N GLU A 172 -4.35 15.41 -13.27
CA GLU A 172 -4.44 16.72 -12.62
C GLU A 172 -4.47 16.56 -11.08
N VAL A 173 -3.49 15.82 -10.54
CA VAL A 173 -3.30 15.70 -9.08
C VAL A 173 -3.03 17.08 -8.50
N ASN A 174 -3.53 17.35 -7.30
CA ASN A 174 -3.43 18.67 -6.68
C ASN A 174 -2.30 18.78 -5.65
N ALA A 175 -1.87 17.67 -5.07
CA ALA A 175 -0.67 17.57 -4.24
C ALA A 175 -0.31 16.08 -4.02
N MET A 176 0.97 15.82 -3.77
CA MET A 176 1.46 14.50 -3.35
C MET A 176 2.44 14.62 -2.17
N THR A 177 2.59 13.53 -1.44
CA THR A 177 3.72 13.26 -0.53
C THR A 177 4.51 12.05 -1.01
N SER A 178 5.45 11.50 -0.22
CA SER A 178 6.43 10.54 -0.75
C SER A 178 6.93 9.48 0.23
N HIS A 179 7.52 8.43 -0.36
CA HIS A 179 8.28 7.39 0.32
C HIS A 179 9.29 6.75 -0.65
N TRP A 180 8.89 5.71 -1.43
CA TRP A 180 9.77 4.99 -2.35
C TRP A 180 10.32 5.84 -3.50
N GLU A 181 9.78 7.03 -3.73
CA GLU A 181 10.29 7.99 -4.70
C GLU A 181 11.78 8.26 -4.47
N PHE A 182 12.21 8.38 -3.21
CA PHE A 182 13.60 8.63 -2.85
C PHE A 182 14.55 7.46 -3.20
N THR A 183 14.02 6.27 -3.42
CA THR A 183 14.85 5.13 -3.87
C THR A 183 15.26 5.21 -5.35
N LEU A 184 14.79 6.22 -6.08
CA LEU A 184 15.32 6.59 -7.40
C LEU A 184 16.61 7.42 -7.31
N GLY A 185 16.99 7.85 -6.11
CA GLY A 185 18.08 8.78 -5.83
C GLY A 185 17.61 10.23 -5.79
N ILE A 186 18.19 11.03 -4.85
CA ILE A 186 17.74 12.41 -4.61
C ILE A 186 17.84 13.30 -5.86
N GLU A 187 18.90 13.15 -6.65
CA GLU A 187 19.08 13.92 -7.88
C GLU A 187 17.93 13.69 -8.87
N ARG A 188 17.48 12.43 -8.99
CA ARG A 188 16.36 12.10 -9.86
C ARG A 188 15.04 12.61 -9.31
N VAL A 189 14.83 12.55 -8.01
CA VAL A 189 13.63 13.10 -7.37
C VAL A 189 13.54 14.60 -7.63
N MET A 190 14.62 15.34 -7.38
CA MET A 190 14.65 16.79 -7.63
C MET A 190 14.44 17.13 -9.11
N GLU A 191 15.05 16.38 -10.03
CA GLU A 191 14.81 16.56 -11.46
C GLU A 191 13.32 16.40 -11.83
N LEU A 192 12.67 15.35 -11.31
CA LEU A 192 11.26 15.11 -11.59
C LEU A 192 10.36 16.18 -10.97
N VAL A 193 10.65 16.57 -9.74
CA VAL A 193 9.87 17.60 -9.01
C VAL A 193 10.01 18.98 -9.67
N ASP A 194 11.23 19.39 -9.97
CA ASP A 194 11.50 20.75 -10.44
C ASP A 194 11.14 20.96 -11.92
N ASN A 195 11.27 19.92 -12.76
CA ASN A 195 11.18 20.07 -14.20
C ASN A 195 9.97 19.38 -14.86
N HIS A 196 9.32 18.44 -14.16
CA HIS A 196 8.31 17.60 -14.80
C HIS A 196 6.98 17.50 -14.07
N LEU A 197 6.97 17.74 -12.75
CA LEU A 197 5.75 17.66 -11.96
C LEU A 197 4.94 18.98 -12.07
N ASN A 198 3.64 18.88 -12.35
CA ASN A 198 2.77 20.04 -12.52
C ASN A 198 1.98 20.41 -11.24
N PHE A 199 2.27 19.77 -10.12
CA PHE A 199 1.59 19.97 -8.84
C PHE A 199 2.59 19.87 -7.68
N PRO A 200 2.25 20.40 -6.48
CA PRO A 200 3.14 20.39 -5.32
C PRO A 200 3.53 18.99 -4.85
N PHE A 201 4.85 18.79 -4.67
CA PHE A 201 5.45 17.69 -3.94
C PHE A 201 5.74 18.16 -2.52
N LEU A 202 5.06 17.60 -1.52
CA LEU A 202 5.06 18.12 -0.17
C LEU A 202 5.81 17.20 0.80
N GLY A 203 6.67 17.81 1.64
CA GLY A 203 7.49 17.09 2.60
C GLY A 203 7.80 17.91 3.85
N ALA A 204 6.80 18.13 4.72
CA ALA A 204 6.94 18.95 5.94
C ALA A 204 7.99 18.42 6.92
N ASN A 205 8.29 17.13 6.86
CA ASN A 205 9.20 16.42 7.77
C ASN A 205 10.55 16.07 7.14
N ILE A 206 10.86 16.60 5.97
CA ILE A 206 12.14 16.37 5.29
C ILE A 206 13.02 17.61 5.44
N PHE A 207 14.21 17.44 6.00
CA PHE A 207 15.13 18.52 6.29
C PHE A 207 16.51 18.24 5.71
N ASP A 208 17.15 19.27 5.23
CA ASP A 208 18.57 19.28 4.92
C ASP A 208 19.38 19.15 6.23
N THR A 209 20.39 18.27 6.25
CA THR A 209 21.17 17.99 7.47
C THR A 209 22.28 19.01 7.71
N GLU A 210 22.65 19.80 6.71
CA GLU A 210 23.71 20.82 6.82
C GLU A 210 23.14 22.12 7.41
N TRP A 211 21.95 22.53 6.94
CA TRP A 211 21.38 23.82 7.29
C TRP A 211 20.19 23.73 8.27
N ASP A 212 19.70 22.51 8.54
CA ASP A 212 18.49 22.24 9.32
C ASP A 212 17.24 22.99 8.79
N GLU A 213 17.21 23.20 7.47
CA GLU A 213 16.10 23.82 6.75
C GLU A 213 15.25 22.77 6.05
N ARG A 214 13.98 23.09 5.77
CA ARG A 214 13.11 22.18 5.02
C ARG A 214 13.59 22.02 3.59
N ALA A 215 13.76 20.76 3.17
CA ALA A 215 14.18 20.45 1.80
C ALA A 215 13.05 20.54 0.77
N PHE A 216 11.79 20.47 1.21
CA PHE A 216 10.60 20.53 0.37
C PHE A 216 9.54 21.44 1.00
N GLU A 217 8.57 21.90 0.16
CA GLU A 217 7.44 22.68 0.64
C GLU A 217 6.65 21.90 1.68
N PRO A 218 6.35 22.48 2.86
CA PRO A 218 5.66 21.75 3.92
C PRO A 218 4.17 21.60 3.67
N TYR A 219 3.55 22.57 2.96
CA TYR A 219 2.13 22.60 2.68
C TYR A 219 1.81 23.49 1.48
N THR A 220 0.62 23.32 0.94
CA THR A 220 0.03 24.21 -0.06
C THR A 220 -1.38 24.64 0.35
N PHE A 221 -1.85 25.74 -0.25
CA PHE A 221 -3.24 26.17 -0.10
C PHE A 221 -4.00 25.98 -1.43
N THR A 222 -5.27 25.62 -1.29
CA THR A 222 -6.23 25.63 -2.39
C THR A 222 -7.58 26.17 -1.90
N GLU A 223 -8.48 26.42 -2.80
CA GLU A 223 -9.81 26.96 -2.49
C GLU A 223 -10.92 26.20 -3.19
N GLN A 224 -11.99 25.88 -2.47
CA GLN A 224 -13.22 25.34 -3.03
C GLN A 224 -14.43 26.05 -2.43
N ASN A 225 -15.28 26.62 -3.30
CA ASN A 225 -16.53 27.27 -2.89
C ASN A 225 -16.35 28.28 -1.74
N GLY A 226 -15.29 29.11 -1.82
CA GLY A 226 -14.96 30.11 -0.81
C GLY A 226 -14.40 29.53 0.50
N LYS A 227 -13.99 28.26 0.53
CA LYS A 227 -13.31 27.63 1.67
C LYS A 227 -11.83 27.44 1.36
N LYS A 228 -10.98 27.99 2.22
CA LYS A 228 -9.53 27.88 2.14
C LYS A 228 -9.07 26.58 2.78
N ILE A 229 -8.41 25.72 2.02
CA ILE A 229 -7.97 24.40 2.42
C ILE A 229 -6.44 24.41 2.47
N ALA A 230 -5.87 24.06 3.62
CA ALA A 230 -4.44 23.80 3.77
C ALA A 230 -4.19 22.27 3.61
N ILE A 231 -3.25 21.90 2.74
CA ILE A 231 -2.81 20.52 2.55
C ILE A 231 -1.35 20.47 3.00
N ILE A 232 -1.10 19.78 4.11
CA ILE A 232 0.23 19.55 4.69
C ILE A 232 0.70 18.19 4.21
N GLY A 233 1.93 18.06 3.70
CA GLY A 233 2.49 16.77 3.26
C GLY A 233 3.45 16.20 4.30
N GLN A 234 3.26 14.93 4.63
CA GLN A 234 4.09 14.18 5.56
C GLN A 234 4.65 12.94 4.87
N ALA A 235 5.92 12.99 4.49
CA ALA A 235 6.62 11.88 3.87
C ALA A 235 6.90 10.75 4.88
N PHE A 236 7.20 9.55 4.38
CA PHE A 236 7.55 8.41 5.23
C PHE A 236 8.68 8.75 6.21
N PRO A 237 8.44 8.64 7.52
CA PRO A 237 9.36 9.20 8.51
C PRO A 237 10.60 8.34 8.78
N TYR A 238 10.59 7.07 8.40
CA TYR A 238 11.66 6.12 8.72
C TYR A 238 12.58 5.82 7.54
N MET A 239 12.63 6.69 6.54
CA MET A 239 13.47 6.55 5.34
C MET A 239 14.91 6.10 5.64
N PRO A 240 15.65 6.72 6.59
CA PRO A 240 17.04 6.36 6.82
C PRO A 240 17.26 4.98 7.44
N ILE A 241 16.21 4.37 7.97
CA ILE A 241 16.24 3.05 8.61
C ILE A 241 15.79 1.97 7.63
N ALA A 242 14.70 2.22 6.92
CA ALA A 242 14.03 1.24 6.06
C ALA A 242 14.60 1.17 4.63
N ASN A 243 15.28 2.23 4.17
CA ASN A 243 15.79 2.38 2.79
C ASN A 243 17.27 2.72 2.76
N PRO A 244 17.97 2.51 1.62
CA PRO A 244 19.39 2.83 1.48
C PRO A 244 19.66 4.34 1.63
N SER A 245 20.21 4.77 2.75
CA SER A 245 20.47 6.19 3.06
C SER A 245 21.39 6.90 2.07
N TRP A 246 22.26 6.14 1.37
CA TRP A 246 23.15 6.66 0.33
C TRP A 246 22.39 7.14 -0.93
N MET A 247 21.11 6.80 -1.09
CA MET A 247 20.26 7.28 -2.20
C MET A 247 19.71 8.69 -1.98
N PHE A 248 19.71 9.16 -0.72
CA PHE A 248 19.21 10.49 -0.35
C PHE A 248 20.14 11.15 0.68
N PRO A 249 21.46 11.29 0.33
CA PRO A 249 22.42 11.91 1.23
C PRO A 249 22.01 13.34 1.57
N GLY A 250 22.36 13.79 2.78
CA GLY A 250 22.06 15.14 3.23
C GLY A 250 20.60 15.37 3.68
N LEU A 251 19.73 14.36 3.63
CA LEU A 251 18.35 14.48 4.08
C LEU A 251 18.11 13.75 5.41
N SER A 252 17.32 14.36 6.27
CA SER A 252 16.79 13.76 7.49
C SER A 252 15.28 13.70 7.48
N PHE A 253 14.74 12.63 8.04
CA PHE A 253 13.33 12.32 8.10
C PHE A 253 12.92 12.06 9.56
N GLY A 254 11.63 12.05 9.85
CA GLY A 254 11.09 11.74 11.16
C GLY A 254 9.62 12.12 11.25
N ILE A 255 8.90 11.66 12.27
CA ILE A 255 7.50 12.03 12.49
C ILE A 255 7.39 13.54 12.75
N ARG A 256 8.32 14.10 13.54
CA ARG A 256 8.41 15.54 13.83
C ARG A 256 7.09 16.15 14.31
N GLU A 257 6.41 15.52 15.23
CA GLU A 257 5.10 15.90 15.77
C GLU A 257 4.99 17.39 16.12
N LYS A 258 6.02 17.96 16.79
CA LYS A 258 6.04 19.39 17.13
C LYS A 258 6.02 20.28 15.90
N ASN A 259 6.80 19.94 14.88
CA ASN A 259 6.84 20.67 13.63
C ASN A 259 5.48 20.61 12.90
N ILE A 260 4.80 19.46 12.91
CA ILE A 260 3.44 19.36 12.36
C ILE A 260 2.50 20.29 13.11
N GLN A 261 2.54 20.31 14.45
CA GLN A 261 1.69 21.20 15.25
C GLN A 261 1.97 22.69 14.98
N GLU A 262 3.22 23.06 14.79
CA GLU A 262 3.60 24.43 14.42
C GLU A 262 3.04 24.81 13.05
N ILE A 263 3.14 23.92 12.04
CA ILE A 263 2.56 24.15 10.72
C ILE A 263 1.03 24.25 10.79
N VAL A 264 0.36 23.40 11.58
CA VAL A 264 -1.09 23.48 11.79
C VAL A 264 -1.48 24.84 12.37
N ASN A 265 -0.74 25.34 13.36
CA ASN A 265 -0.98 26.66 13.95
C ASN A 265 -0.74 27.77 12.91
N GLU A 266 0.31 27.66 12.12
CA GLU A 266 0.64 28.61 11.05
C GLU A 266 -0.48 28.67 10.00
N VAL A 267 -0.92 27.55 9.43
CA VAL A 267 -1.95 27.55 8.39
C VAL A 267 -3.31 28.06 8.93
N LYS A 268 -3.62 27.79 10.19
CA LYS A 268 -4.79 28.35 10.85
C LYS A 268 -4.70 29.84 11.05
N SER A 269 -3.51 30.37 11.41
CA SER A 269 -3.29 31.81 11.50
C SER A 269 -3.44 32.52 10.14
N LYS A 270 -3.23 31.79 9.05
CA LYS A 270 -3.46 32.21 7.65
C LYS A 270 -4.91 31.97 7.18
N ASN A 271 -5.83 31.75 8.12
CA ASN A 271 -7.28 31.56 7.90
C ASN A 271 -7.64 30.30 7.08
N ALA A 272 -6.97 29.17 7.27
CA ALA A 272 -7.44 27.89 6.76
C ALA A 272 -8.81 27.54 7.38
N ASP A 273 -9.79 27.22 6.55
CA ASP A 273 -11.09 26.70 6.95
C ASP A 273 -11.05 25.19 7.20
N LEU A 274 -10.14 24.49 6.52
CA LEU A 274 -9.91 23.04 6.60
C LEU A 274 -8.42 22.76 6.62
N VAL A 275 -7.95 21.90 7.51
CA VAL A 275 -6.58 21.42 7.60
C VAL A 275 -6.54 19.93 7.25
N VAL A 276 -5.90 19.62 6.15
CA VAL A 276 -5.67 18.27 5.63
C VAL A 276 -4.23 17.87 5.86
N LEU A 277 -4.00 16.71 6.46
CA LEU A 277 -2.69 16.06 6.47
C LEU A 277 -2.70 14.94 5.43
N LEU A 278 -1.87 15.07 4.39
CA LEU A 278 -1.58 14.03 3.41
C LEU A 278 -0.36 13.26 3.91
N SER A 279 -0.57 12.05 4.42
CA SER A 279 0.41 11.36 5.24
C SER A 279 0.85 10.02 4.66
N HIS A 280 2.15 9.77 4.71
CA HIS A 280 2.75 8.46 4.44
C HIS A 280 3.38 7.82 5.69
N ASN A 281 2.89 8.18 6.89
CA ASN A 281 3.43 7.64 8.15
C ASN A 281 3.08 6.16 8.40
N GLY A 282 1.94 5.71 7.88
CA GLY A 282 1.28 4.46 8.26
C GLY A 282 0.11 4.70 9.23
N PHE A 283 -0.89 3.80 9.17
CA PHE A 283 -2.21 4.03 9.78
C PHE A 283 -2.17 4.21 11.31
N ASP A 284 -1.44 3.35 12.04
CA ASP A 284 -1.38 3.44 13.49
C ASP A 284 -0.52 4.61 13.99
N VAL A 285 0.51 4.98 13.21
CA VAL A 285 1.30 6.19 13.46
C VAL A 285 0.42 7.43 13.31
N ASP A 286 -0.39 7.49 12.25
CA ASP A 286 -1.34 8.58 12.02
C ASP A 286 -2.45 8.63 13.08
N ARG A 287 -2.93 7.47 13.52
CA ARG A 287 -3.87 7.36 14.63
C ARG A 287 -3.29 7.97 15.92
N GLN A 288 -2.05 7.63 16.24
CA GLN A 288 -1.38 8.21 17.41
C GLN A 288 -1.15 9.71 17.23
N LEU A 289 -0.70 10.15 16.06
CA LEU A 289 -0.50 11.56 15.74
C LEU A 289 -1.81 12.35 15.92
N ALA A 290 -2.95 11.82 15.48
CA ALA A 290 -4.25 12.44 15.68
C ALA A 290 -4.65 12.61 17.15
N THR A 291 -4.15 11.77 18.06
CA THR A 291 -4.39 11.92 19.51
C THR A 291 -3.48 12.97 20.17
N ARG A 292 -2.33 13.27 19.55
CA ARG A 292 -1.26 14.10 20.12
C ARG A 292 -1.17 15.49 19.51
N THR A 293 -1.86 15.71 18.38
CA THR A 293 -1.93 17.01 17.69
C THR A 293 -3.34 17.56 17.71
N GLU A 294 -3.43 18.89 17.71
CA GLU A 294 -4.72 19.58 17.69
C GLU A 294 -4.90 20.35 16.38
N GLY A 295 -6.10 20.24 15.81
CA GLY A 295 -6.50 21.09 14.71
C GLY A 295 -6.26 20.56 13.33
N ILE A 296 -5.85 19.32 13.19
CA ILE A 296 -5.96 18.57 11.95
C ILE A 296 -7.40 18.07 11.82
N ASP A 297 -8.06 18.36 10.70
CA ASP A 297 -9.46 17.97 10.48
C ASP A 297 -9.55 16.56 9.85
N ILE A 298 -8.63 16.24 8.94
CA ILE A 298 -8.60 14.96 8.24
C ILE A 298 -7.15 14.55 7.92
N ILE A 299 -6.85 13.26 8.09
CA ILE A 299 -5.61 12.61 7.65
C ILE A 299 -5.95 11.61 6.56
N PHE A 300 -5.33 11.76 5.40
CA PHE A 300 -5.30 10.73 4.36
C PHE A 300 -4.05 9.89 4.56
N CYS A 301 -4.26 8.60 4.90
CA CYS A 301 -3.20 7.69 5.33
C CYS A 301 -2.69 6.87 4.15
N GLY A 302 -1.36 6.79 3.99
CA GLY A 302 -0.65 5.91 3.06
C GLY A 302 0.19 4.85 3.80
N HIS A 303 1.09 4.18 3.08
CA HIS A 303 2.11 3.25 3.54
C HIS A 303 1.60 1.88 3.97
N THR A 304 0.56 1.78 4.79
CA THR A 304 0.08 0.47 5.29
C THR A 304 -0.82 -0.28 4.33
N HIS A 305 -1.18 0.32 3.19
CA HIS A 305 -2.02 -0.25 2.13
C HIS A 305 -3.41 -0.67 2.61
N ASP A 306 -3.86 -0.14 3.74
CA ASP A 306 -5.16 -0.49 4.30
C ASP A 306 -6.30 0.13 3.50
N ALA A 307 -7.36 -0.64 3.30
CA ALA A 307 -8.58 -0.19 2.63
C ALA A 307 -9.75 -0.24 3.63
N LEU A 308 -10.28 0.93 4.00
CA LEU A 308 -11.37 1.00 4.95
C LEU A 308 -12.63 1.58 4.30
N PRO A 309 -13.77 0.85 4.36
CA PRO A 309 -15.02 1.28 3.74
C PRO A 309 -15.65 2.51 4.41
N ILE A 310 -15.18 2.87 5.60
CA ILE A 310 -15.57 4.07 6.36
C ILE A 310 -14.34 4.69 7.02
N PRO A 311 -14.28 6.03 7.16
CA PRO A 311 -13.23 6.69 7.94
C PRO A 311 -13.28 6.30 9.42
N ILE A 312 -12.11 6.24 10.05
CA ILE A 312 -12.01 6.13 11.51
C ILE A 312 -11.90 7.54 12.10
N ILE A 313 -12.55 7.75 13.22
CA ILE A 313 -12.50 9.04 13.94
C ILE A 313 -11.63 8.86 15.18
N GLU A 314 -10.54 9.59 15.24
CA GLU A 314 -9.65 9.64 16.39
C GLU A 314 -9.49 11.10 16.86
N ASN A 315 -9.80 11.37 18.12
CA ASN A 315 -9.68 12.72 18.70
C ASN A 315 -10.24 13.86 17.79
N LYS A 316 -11.40 13.66 17.15
CA LYS A 316 -12.08 14.58 16.20
C LYS A 316 -11.43 14.66 14.79
N THR A 317 -10.33 13.99 14.54
CA THR A 317 -9.69 13.90 13.22
C THR A 317 -10.25 12.70 12.47
N LEU A 318 -10.60 12.88 11.19
CA LEU A 318 -10.97 11.77 10.30
C LEU A 318 -9.71 11.11 9.75
N LEU A 319 -9.61 9.79 9.83
CA LEU A 319 -8.57 8.99 9.19
C LEU A 319 -9.17 8.23 8.02
N VAL A 320 -8.61 8.43 6.84
CA VAL A 320 -9.05 7.81 5.58
C VAL A 320 -7.95 6.91 5.04
N ALA A 321 -8.26 5.64 4.76
CA ALA A 321 -7.34 4.66 4.19
C ALA A 321 -7.90 4.15 2.86
N SER A 322 -7.16 4.40 1.76
CA SER A 322 -7.64 4.24 0.38
C SER A 322 -7.10 2.99 -0.33
N GLY A 323 -6.49 2.06 0.41
CA GLY A 323 -5.89 0.85 -0.17
C GLY A 323 -4.61 1.14 -0.92
N SER A 324 -4.35 0.37 -1.98
CA SER A 324 -3.11 0.48 -2.78
C SER A 324 -3.31 -0.02 -4.22
N ASN A 325 -2.25 0.06 -5.03
CA ASN A 325 -2.17 -0.49 -6.39
C ASN A 325 -3.29 0.02 -7.34
N GLY A 326 -3.85 1.19 -7.05
CA GLY A 326 -4.96 1.76 -7.81
C GLY A 326 -6.27 0.99 -7.70
N LYS A 327 -6.38 0.08 -6.75
CA LYS A 327 -7.56 -0.77 -6.55
C LYS A 327 -8.79 0.01 -6.09
N PHE A 328 -8.56 1.12 -5.42
CA PHE A 328 -9.58 2.01 -4.89
C PHE A 328 -9.27 3.47 -5.15
N LEU A 329 -10.32 4.28 -5.10
CA LEU A 329 -10.26 5.73 -4.96
C LEU A 329 -11.22 6.12 -3.84
N SER A 330 -10.73 6.84 -2.83
CA SER A 330 -11.60 7.44 -1.81
C SER A 330 -12.19 8.74 -2.33
N ARG A 331 -13.51 8.95 -2.12
CA ARG A 331 -14.19 10.23 -2.26
C ARG A 331 -14.78 10.63 -0.93
N ILE A 332 -14.46 11.83 -0.46
CA ILE A 332 -15.10 12.43 0.69
C ILE A 332 -15.64 13.81 0.34
N ASP A 333 -16.92 14.01 0.57
CA ASP A 333 -17.61 15.29 0.42
C ASP A 333 -17.87 15.85 1.83
N LEU A 334 -17.43 17.08 2.08
CA LEU A 334 -17.39 17.72 3.38
C LEU A 334 -18.30 18.97 3.40
N ASN A 335 -19.02 19.16 4.50
CA ASN A 335 -19.58 20.44 4.87
C ASN A 335 -18.60 21.14 5.81
N VAL A 336 -17.88 22.14 5.30
CA VAL A 336 -16.81 22.85 6.00
C VAL A 336 -17.30 24.25 6.42
N ASP A 337 -17.15 24.52 7.71
CA ASP A 337 -17.32 25.86 8.28
C ASP A 337 -16.42 25.97 9.52
N LYS A 338 -15.19 26.46 9.33
CA LYS A 338 -14.10 26.43 10.31
C LYS A 338 -13.94 25.03 10.93
N GLY A 339 -13.51 24.08 10.08
CA GLY A 339 -13.48 22.65 10.35
C GLY A 339 -14.71 21.92 9.82
N ILE A 340 -14.68 20.59 9.91
CA ILE A 340 -15.71 19.68 9.37
C ILE A 340 -16.95 19.69 10.28
N LYS A 341 -18.11 20.00 9.71
CA LYS A 341 -19.42 19.93 10.38
C LYS A 341 -20.12 18.62 10.14
N ASP A 342 -19.99 18.10 8.89
CA ASP A 342 -20.60 16.85 8.46
C ASP A 342 -19.89 16.36 7.21
N PHE A 343 -20.00 15.07 6.87
CA PHE A 343 -19.35 14.49 5.70
C PHE A 343 -20.15 13.32 5.12
N LYS A 344 -19.85 13.04 3.84
CA LYS A 344 -20.18 11.78 3.18
C LYS A 344 -18.91 11.17 2.62
N TYR A 345 -18.77 9.86 2.76
CA TYR A 345 -17.60 9.12 2.31
C TYR A 345 -17.99 7.93 1.46
N ARG A 346 -17.14 7.62 0.49
CA ARG A 346 -17.19 6.38 -0.26
C ARG A 346 -15.79 5.95 -0.67
N LEU A 347 -15.46 4.70 -0.40
CA LEU A 347 -14.34 4.00 -1.00
C LEU A 347 -14.84 3.33 -2.28
N ILE A 348 -14.40 3.83 -3.43
CA ILE A 348 -14.87 3.40 -4.75
C ILE A 348 -13.93 2.30 -5.26
N PRO A 349 -14.38 1.04 -5.37
CA PRO A 349 -13.57 -0.03 -5.95
C PRO A 349 -13.49 0.12 -7.47
N ILE A 350 -12.29 0.05 -8.01
CA ILE A 350 -12.00 0.24 -9.44
C ILE A 350 -12.07 -1.11 -10.16
N PHE A 351 -13.26 -1.59 -10.49
CA PHE A 351 -13.46 -2.80 -11.27
C PHE A 351 -13.18 -2.55 -12.75
N SER A 352 -12.12 -3.14 -13.30
CA SER A 352 -11.64 -2.84 -14.65
C SER A 352 -12.60 -3.25 -15.78
N ASP A 353 -13.43 -4.25 -15.52
CA ASP A 353 -14.41 -4.77 -16.50
C ASP A 353 -15.75 -4.04 -16.41
N VAL A 354 -15.90 -3.13 -15.44
CA VAL A 354 -17.13 -2.37 -15.18
C VAL A 354 -16.93 -0.88 -15.50
N ILE A 355 -15.81 -0.31 -15.06
CA ILE A 355 -15.48 1.10 -15.30
C ILE A 355 -14.85 1.23 -16.67
N SER A 356 -15.38 2.12 -17.50
CA SER A 356 -14.86 2.39 -18.83
C SER A 356 -13.47 2.99 -18.78
N SER A 357 -12.65 2.67 -19.79
CA SER A 357 -11.29 3.21 -19.93
C SER A 357 -11.34 4.63 -20.48
N ASP A 358 -10.71 5.57 -19.81
CA ASP A 358 -10.45 6.91 -20.35
C ASP A 358 -9.48 6.81 -21.51
N LYS A 359 -9.86 7.37 -22.66
CA LYS A 359 -9.09 7.23 -23.91
C LYS A 359 -7.73 7.93 -23.87
N GLU A 360 -7.67 9.11 -23.26
CA GLU A 360 -6.46 9.92 -23.20
C GLU A 360 -5.41 9.25 -22.30
N MET A 361 -5.83 8.83 -21.12
CA MET A 361 -4.96 8.06 -20.21
C MET A 361 -4.55 6.71 -20.79
N ALA A 362 -5.47 6.01 -21.46
CA ALA A 362 -5.14 4.74 -22.12
C ALA A 362 -4.09 4.92 -23.23
N ASN A 363 -4.17 6.01 -23.99
CA ASN A 363 -3.16 6.33 -25.00
C ASN A 363 -1.81 6.61 -24.37
N LEU A 364 -1.74 7.43 -23.32
CA LEU A 364 -0.52 7.69 -22.58
C LEU A 364 0.11 6.39 -22.06
N ILE A 365 -0.68 5.55 -21.41
CA ILE A 365 -0.21 4.25 -20.90
C ILE A 365 0.35 3.37 -22.03
N ASN A 366 -0.31 3.33 -23.18
CA ASN A 366 0.16 2.56 -24.32
C ASN A 366 1.48 3.10 -24.88
N GLU A 367 1.64 4.41 -25.00
CA GLU A 367 2.88 5.04 -25.46
C GLU A 367 4.06 4.76 -24.50
N GLU A 368 3.87 4.94 -23.18
CA GLU A 368 4.92 4.69 -22.19
C GLU A 368 5.34 3.20 -22.14
N ARG A 369 4.41 2.28 -22.38
CA ARG A 369 4.66 0.84 -22.36
C ARG A 369 5.14 0.27 -23.69
N LYS A 370 4.89 0.96 -24.81
CA LYS A 370 5.18 0.49 -26.18
C LYS A 370 6.60 -0.02 -26.37
N PRO A 371 7.67 0.65 -25.87
CA PRO A 371 9.04 0.17 -26.02
C PRO A 371 9.31 -1.18 -25.37
N PHE A 372 8.51 -1.56 -24.39
CA PHE A 372 8.74 -2.72 -23.52
C PHE A 372 7.75 -3.88 -23.77
N LEU A 373 6.74 -3.71 -24.63
CA LEU A 373 5.64 -4.67 -24.77
C LEU A 373 6.08 -6.08 -25.15
N SER A 374 7.14 -6.24 -25.93
CA SER A 374 7.67 -7.56 -26.32
C SER A 374 8.22 -8.33 -25.12
N ILE A 375 8.86 -7.62 -24.18
CA ILE A 375 9.41 -8.20 -22.96
C ILE A 375 8.28 -8.44 -21.95
N LEU A 376 7.43 -7.43 -21.71
CA LEU A 376 6.37 -7.50 -20.71
C LEU A 376 5.40 -8.66 -20.92
N LYS A 377 5.09 -8.98 -22.19
CA LYS A 377 4.14 -10.04 -22.55
C LYS A 377 4.77 -11.43 -22.66
N GLU A 378 6.07 -11.56 -22.47
CA GLU A 378 6.74 -12.85 -22.59
C GLU A 378 6.26 -13.80 -21.48
N GLU A 379 5.59 -14.89 -21.89
CA GLU A 379 5.13 -15.96 -21.01
C GLU A 379 6.29 -16.90 -20.70
N ILE A 380 6.59 -17.12 -19.43
CA ILE A 380 7.73 -17.90 -18.97
C ILE A 380 7.34 -19.15 -18.18
N GLY A 381 6.09 -19.25 -17.78
CA GLY A 381 5.54 -20.36 -17.01
C GLY A 381 4.05 -20.20 -16.75
N GLU A 382 3.52 -21.07 -15.90
CA GLU A 382 2.14 -21.09 -15.48
C GLU A 382 2.06 -21.39 -13.98
N THR A 383 1.04 -20.90 -13.28
CA THR A 383 0.82 -21.23 -11.88
C THR A 383 -0.45 -22.05 -11.67
N ASP A 384 -0.34 -23.15 -10.92
CA ASP A 384 -1.48 -23.93 -10.42
C ASP A 384 -1.95 -23.44 -9.03
N SER A 385 -1.22 -22.49 -8.45
CA SER A 385 -1.51 -21.91 -7.12
C SER A 385 -1.91 -20.45 -7.22
N VAL A 386 -2.60 -19.94 -6.21
CA VAL A 386 -2.73 -18.49 -6.04
C VAL A 386 -1.38 -17.92 -5.65
N LEU A 387 -0.84 -17.00 -6.42
CA LEU A 387 0.37 -16.27 -6.02
C LEU A 387 -0.02 -14.88 -5.48
N TYR A 388 0.50 -14.54 -4.29
CA TYR A 388 0.21 -13.27 -3.60
C TYR A 388 1.31 -12.96 -2.57
N ARG A 389 1.44 -11.69 -2.19
CA ARG A 389 2.41 -11.22 -1.18
C ARG A 389 1.76 -10.66 0.08
N ARG A 390 0.60 -10.04 -0.04
CA ARG A 390 -0.05 -9.26 1.02
C ARG A 390 -0.40 -10.08 2.27
N GLY A 391 0.03 -9.60 3.45
CA GLY A 391 -0.15 -10.19 4.78
C GLY A 391 1.12 -10.10 5.63
N ASN A 392 1.02 -10.17 6.95
CA ASN A 392 2.18 -9.98 7.84
C ASN A 392 3.32 -10.98 7.64
N PHE A 393 3.02 -12.16 7.10
CA PHE A 393 4.00 -13.23 6.85
C PHE A 393 4.00 -13.64 5.38
N ASN A 394 4.78 -14.68 5.02
CA ASN A 394 4.90 -15.12 3.65
C ASN A 394 3.56 -15.33 2.94
N GLY A 395 3.43 -14.73 1.77
CA GLY A 395 2.53 -15.17 0.72
C GLY A 395 3.23 -16.16 -0.22
N THR A 396 2.47 -16.76 -1.12
CA THR A 396 3.01 -17.76 -2.06
C THR A 396 3.95 -17.16 -3.13
N TRP A 397 3.83 -15.86 -3.46
CA TRP A 397 4.86 -15.16 -4.23
C TRP A 397 6.18 -15.06 -3.47
N ASP A 398 6.13 -14.80 -2.16
CA ASP A 398 7.32 -14.73 -1.33
C ASP A 398 8.01 -16.10 -1.24
N ASP A 399 7.21 -17.17 -1.10
CA ASP A 399 7.73 -18.54 -1.10
C ASP A 399 8.40 -18.88 -2.45
N LEU A 400 7.82 -18.45 -3.58
CA LEU A 400 8.42 -18.60 -4.90
C LEU A 400 9.76 -17.87 -5.00
N ILE A 401 9.83 -16.61 -4.57
CA ILE A 401 11.06 -15.81 -4.56
C ILE A 401 12.13 -16.47 -3.66
N CYS A 402 11.76 -16.88 -2.46
CA CYS A 402 12.68 -17.55 -1.54
C CYS A 402 13.20 -18.87 -2.10
N ASN A 403 12.32 -19.69 -2.71
CA ASN A 403 12.71 -20.94 -3.36
C ASN A 403 13.67 -20.70 -4.54
N ALA A 404 13.43 -19.65 -5.33
CA ALA A 404 14.35 -19.26 -6.41
C ALA A 404 15.73 -18.86 -5.88
N ILE A 405 15.79 -18.08 -4.80
CA ILE A 405 17.05 -17.69 -4.16
C ILE A 405 17.79 -18.94 -3.65
N ILE A 406 17.12 -19.84 -2.94
CA ILE A 406 17.72 -21.07 -2.41
C ILE A 406 18.29 -21.91 -3.54
N ASP A 407 17.49 -22.20 -4.56
CA ASP A 407 17.91 -23.09 -5.67
C ASP A 407 19.02 -22.46 -6.53
N GLU A 408 18.90 -21.18 -6.88
CA GLU A 408 19.82 -20.55 -7.84
C GLU A 408 21.10 -20.00 -7.18
N ARG A 409 21.10 -19.77 -5.87
CA ARG A 409 22.29 -19.33 -5.12
C ARG A 409 22.93 -20.44 -4.28
N GLY A 410 22.27 -21.60 -4.13
CA GLY A 410 22.74 -22.68 -3.25
C GLY A 410 22.73 -22.25 -1.77
N ALA A 411 21.72 -21.49 -1.37
CA ALA A 411 21.55 -21.06 0.01
C ALA A 411 20.83 -22.15 0.84
N ASP A 412 21.06 -22.17 2.14
CA ASP A 412 20.30 -22.98 3.08
C ASP A 412 19.00 -22.28 3.50
N ILE A 413 19.08 -20.95 3.60
CA ILE A 413 18.00 -20.06 4.05
C ILE A 413 17.91 -18.89 3.08
N ALA A 414 16.68 -18.45 2.77
CA ALA A 414 16.43 -17.22 2.04
C ALA A 414 15.73 -16.19 2.91
N LEU A 415 16.10 -14.93 2.76
CA LEU A 415 15.43 -13.77 3.33
C LEU A 415 14.95 -12.86 2.20
N SER A 416 13.67 -12.52 2.22
CA SER A 416 13.07 -11.58 1.27
C SER A 416 12.37 -10.47 2.06
N PRO A 417 12.47 -9.19 1.66
CA PRO A 417 11.86 -8.11 2.41
C PRO A 417 10.34 -8.23 2.44
N GLY A 418 9.75 -7.75 3.53
CA GLY A 418 8.31 -7.75 3.76
C GLY A 418 7.58 -6.65 2.99
N PHE A 419 7.80 -6.55 1.68
CA PHE A 419 7.10 -5.59 0.83
C PHE A 419 5.62 -5.94 0.67
N ARG A 420 4.77 -4.92 0.56
CA ARG A 420 3.31 -5.07 0.46
C ARG A 420 2.77 -4.97 -0.96
N TRP A 421 3.56 -4.46 -1.90
CA TRP A 421 3.16 -4.39 -3.30
C TRP A 421 3.35 -5.72 -4.03
N GLY A 422 2.78 -5.82 -5.21
CA GLY A 422 2.88 -6.97 -6.10
C GLY A 422 1.50 -7.56 -6.42
N PRO A 423 1.28 -7.94 -7.69
CA PRO A 423 0.00 -8.49 -8.12
C PRO A 423 -0.22 -9.86 -7.53
N SER A 424 -1.48 -10.28 -7.54
CA SER A 424 -1.83 -11.69 -7.35
C SER A 424 -2.05 -12.36 -8.69
N LEU A 425 -1.76 -13.66 -8.77
CA LEU A 425 -2.14 -14.51 -9.88
C LEU A 425 -3.09 -15.59 -9.38
N ILE A 426 -4.08 -15.94 -10.21
CA ILE A 426 -5.02 -17.02 -9.91
C ILE A 426 -4.57 -18.33 -10.58
N PRO A 427 -4.96 -19.52 -10.07
CA PRO A 427 -4.59 -20.79 -10.67
C PRO A 427 -5.00 -20.87 -12.13
N GLY A 428 -4.10 -21.38 -12.99
CA GLY A 428 -4.21 -21.44 -14.45
C GLY A 428 -3.74 -20.18 -15.16
N SER A 429 -3.21 -19.19 -14.43
CA SER A 429 -2.63 -17.98 -15.06
C SER A 429 -1.25 -18.27 -15.64
N LYS A 430 -0.98 -17.73 -16.83
CA LYS A 430 0.39 -17.61 -17.33
C LYS A 430 1.14 -16.62 -16.47
N ILE A 431 2.42 -16.91 -16.23
CA ILE A 431 3.35 -16.00 -15.56
C ILE A 431 4.18 -15.32 -16.64
N THR A 432 4.15 -14.00 -16.64
CA THR A 432 4.90 -13.17 -17.59
C THR A 432 6.11 -12.51 -16.92
N ILE A 433 7.00 -11.94 -17.73
CA ILE A 433 8.09 -11.10 -17.22
C ILE A 433 7.52 -9.92 -16.44
N GLU A 434 6.41 -9.32 -16.90
CA GLU A 434 5.76 -8.23 -16.18
C GLU A 434 5.35 -8.63 -14.74
N ASP A 435 4.81 -9.84 -14.55
CA ASP A 435 4.38 -10.31 -13.24
C ASP A 435 5.56 -10.44 -12.26
N ILE A 436 6.72 -10.91 -12.75
CA ILE A 436 7.94 -10.96 -11.93
C ILE A 436 8.35 -9.55 -11.50
N TYR A 437 8.44 -8.62 -12.44
CA TYR A 437 8.86 -7.25 -12.11
C TYR A 437 7.85 -6.55 -11.23
N ASN A 438 6.55 -6.72 -11.44
CA ASN A 438 5.53 -6.16 -10.55
C ASN A 438 5.63 -6.69 -9.11
N ALA A 439 6.28 -7.85 -8.90
CA ALA A 439 6.55 -8.40 -7.56
C ALA A 439 7.96 -8.05 -7.02
N THR A 440 8.90 -7.60 -7.87
CA THR A 440 10.32 -7.48 -7.50
C THR A 440 11.01 -6.20 -7.98
N ALA A 441 10.37 -5.36 -8.81
CA ALA A 441 11.01 -4.19 -9.39
C ALA A 441 11.33 -3.14 -8.33
N MET A 442 12.64 -2.86 -8.19
CA MET A 442 13.18 -1.81 -7.34
C MET A 442 14.58 -1.42 -7.79
N SER A 443 15.10 -0.30 -7.27
CA SER A 443 16.40 0.25 -7.68
C SER A 443 17.63 -0.45 -7.05
N TYR A 444 17.44 -1.27 -6.00
CA TYR A 444 18.53 -2.03 -5.34
C TYR A 444 18.19 -3.54 -5.21
N PRO A 445 18.08 -4.26 -6.36
CA PRO A 445 17.51 -5.62 -6.42
C PRO A 445 18.51 -6.75 -6.19
N LYS A 446 19.77 -6.45 -5.90
CA LYS A 446 20.85 -7.45 -5.87
C LYS A 446 20.63 -8.51 -4.80
N VAL A 447 20.89 -9.77 -5.14
CA VAL A 447 20.79 -10.92 -4.24
C VAL A 447 22.18 -11.29 -3.70
N TYR A 448 22.39 -10.98 -2.43
CA TYR A 448 23.61 -11.40 -1.73
C TYR A 448 23.57 -12.88 -1.34
N LEU A 449 24.76 -13.43 -1.06
CA LEU A 449 24.94 -14.73 -0.41
C LEU A 449 26.04 -14.58 0.66
N THR A 450 25.67 -14.85 1.92
CA THR A 450 26.60 -14.70 3.05
C THR A 450 26.39 -15.79 4.09
N GLU A 451 27.30 -15.92 5.04
CA GLU A 451 27.13 -16.77 6.21
C GLU A 451 26.57 -15.96 7.39
N MET A 452 25.50 -16.47 8.00
CA MET A 452 24.92 -15.90 9.21
C MET A 452 24.77 -16.97 10.28
N THR A 453 25.01 -16.61 11.54
CA THR A 453 24.73 -17.51 12.67
C THR A 453 23.23 -17.56 12.96
N GLY A 454 22.78 -18.62 13.63
CA GLY A 454 21.38 -18.72 14.08
C GLY A 454 20.98 -17.56 14.98
N ASN A 455 21.92 -17.06 15.80
CA ASN A 455 21.69 -15.89 16.64
C ASN A 455 21.50 -14.61 15.80
N THR A 456 22.29 -14.41 14.75
CA THR A 456 22.12 -13.28 13.82
C THR A 456 20.75 -13.32 13.16
N LEU A 457 20.30 -14.49 12.70
CA LEU A 457 18.97 -14.67 12.12
C LEU A 457 17.86 -14.32 13.12
N LYS A 458 18.02 -14.73 14.39
CA LYS A 458 17.06 -14.37 15.44
C LYS A 458 17.01 -12.87 15.66
N ILE A 459 18.15 -12.19 15.73
CA ILE A 459 18.24 -10.74 15.92
C ILE A 459 17.50 -10.01 14.78
N ILE A 460 17.74 -10.41 13.53
CA ILE A 460 17.04 -9.81 12.36
C ILE A 460 15.51 -9.97 12.48
N LEU A 461 15.05 -11.18 12.83
CA LEU A 461 13.62 -11.45 12.98
C LEU A 461 12.98 -10.66 14.13
N GLU A 462 13.68 -10.53 15.26
CA GLU A 462 13.22 -9.76 16.43
C GLU A 462 13.15 -8.27 16.14
N ASP A 463 14.14 -7.73 15.42
CA ASP A 463 14.21 -6.32 15.03
C ASP A 463 13.04 -5.97 14.09
N VAL A 464 12.83 -6.77 13.03
CA VAL A 464 11.70 -6.57 12.13
C VAL A 464 10.36 -6.78 12.84
N ALA A 465 10.27 -7.72 13.79
CA ALA A 465 9.06 -7.91 14.59
C ALA A 465 8.77 -6.68 15.47
N ASP A 466 9.78 -5.98 15.96
CA ASP A 466 9.58 -4.74 16.73
C ASP A 466 9.06 -3.60 15.84
N ASN A 467 9.49 -3.53 14.59
CA ASN A 467 8.96 -2.56 13.63
C ASN A 467 7.47 -2.72 13.31
N LEU A 468 6.88 -3.90 13.58
CA LEU A 468 5.45 -4.14 13.38
C LEU A 468 4.65 -4.15 14.69
N PHE A 469 5.25 -4.72 15.74
CA PHE A 469 4.55 -5.08 16.97
C PHE A 469 5.05 -4.33 18.19
N ASN A 470 5.71 -3.19 18.01
CA ASN A 470 6.04 -2.30 19.12
C ASN A 470 4.73 -1.75 19.72
N PRO A 471 4.58 -1.73 21.06
CA PRO A 471 3.39 -1.20 21.70
C PRO A 471 3.21 0.32 21.52
N ASP A 472 4.28 1.07 21.22
CA ASP A 472 4.22 2.47 20.82
C ASP A 472 4.22 2.57 19.29
N PRO A 473 3.11 3.03 18.65
CA PRO A 473 3.02 3.18 17.20
C PRO A 473 4.13 4.03 16.57
N TYR A 474 4.73 4.96 17.32
CA TYR A 474 5.83 5.78 16.80
C TYR A 474 7.14 5.01 16.60
N TYR A 475 7.20 3.75 17.00
CA TYR A 475 8.28 2.81 16.66
C TYR A 475 7.87 1.77 15.62
N GLN A 476 6.61 1.81 15.14
CA GLN A 476 6.14 0.93 14.09
C GLN A 476 6.48 1.51 12.71
N GLN A 477 7.62 1.11 12.16
CA GLN A 477 8.07 1.55 10.85
C GLN A 477 7.19 0.99 9.70
N GLY A 478 6.29 0.07 10.01
CA GLY A 478 5.46 -0.59 9.01
C GLY A 478 6.22 -1.63 8.19
N GLY A 479 5.76 -1.92 6.98
CA GLY A 479 6.18 -3.10 6.24
C GLY A 479 5.51 -4.35 6.82
N ASP A 480 5.93 -5.51 6.38
CA ASP A 480 5.56 -6.81 6.93
C ASP A 480 6.82 -7.51 7.46
N MET A 481 6.65 -8.67 8.14
CA MET A 481 7.80 -9.48 8.55
C MET A 481 8.67 -9.83 7.36
N VAL A 482 10.00 -9.87 7.59
CA VAL A 482 10.90 -10.45 6.58
C VAL A 482 10.40 -11.85 6.21
N ARG A 483 10.32 -12.11 4.92
CA ARG A 483 9.87 -13.39 4.38
C ARG A 483 11.01 -14.40 4.47
N VAL A 484 10.72 -15.59 4.90
CA VAL A 484 11.73 -16.61 5.14
C VAL A 484 11.51 -17.83 4.24
N GLY A 485 12.59 -18.33 3.65
CA GLY A 485 12.63 -19.61 2.94
C GLY A 485 13.62 -20.56 3.60
N GLY A 486 13.37 -21.88 3.53
CA GLY A 486 14.24 -22.89 4.12
C GLY A 486 14.18 -23.01 5.65
N MET A 487 13.60 -22.04 6.33
CA MET A 487 13.44 -22.02 7.79
C MET A 487 12.02 -21.67 8.21
N GLY A 488 11.70 -22.04 9.46
CA GLY A 488 10.45 -21.67 10.13
C GLY A 488 10.69 -21.25 11.58
N TYR A 489 9.69 -20.59 12.20
CA TYR A 489 9.76 -20.14 13.58
C TYR A 489 8.37 -19.95 14.21
N LYS A 490 8.34 -19.83 15.53
CA LYS A 490 7.16 -19.35 16.27
C LYS A 490 7.34 -17.88 16.64
N ILE A 491 6.27 -17.10 16.59
CA ILE A 491 6.24 -15.71 17.02
C ILE A 491 5.11 -15.44 18.01
N ASP A 492 5.44 -14.79 19.12
CA ASP A 492 4.49 -14.24 20.09
C ASP A 492 4.60 -12.71 20.05
N ILE A 493 3.65 -12.06 19.37
CA ILE A 493 3.68 -10.62 19.11
C ILE A 493 3.50 -9.78 20.38
N ASN A 494 2.98 -10.35 21.46
CA ASN A 494 2.72 -9.64 22.72
C ASN A 494 3.96 -9.56 23.64
N LYS A 495 5.03 -10.31 23.31
CA LYS A 495 6.27 -10.24 24.06
C LYS A 495 7.10 -9.03 23.70
N SER A 496 8.02 -8.66 24.59
CA SER A 496 9.03 -7.64 24.33
C SER A 496 10.03 -8.10 23.25
N GLN A 497 10.64 -7.16 22.57
CA GLN A 497 11.75 -7.38 21.64
C GLN A 497 12.82 -8.32 22.23
N GLY A 498 13.33 -9.22 21.44
CA GLY A 498 14.29 -10.27 21.85
C GLY A 498 13.65 -11.56 22.36
N ASN A 499 12.34 -11.54 22.67
CA ASN A 499 11.59 -12.67 23.21
C ASN A 499 10.40 -13.12 22.35
N ARG A 500 10.16 -12.42 21.22
CA ARG A 500 9.03 -12.74 20.33
C ARG A 500 9.28 -13.99 19.50
N ILE A 501 10.52 -14.21 19.06
CA ILE A 501 10.90 -15.30 18.13
C ILE A 501 11.43 -16.49 18.90
N SER A 502 10.87 -17.67 18.64
CA SER A 502 11.25 -18.93 19.27
C SER A 502 11.14 -20.11 18.30
N GLU A 503 11.67 -21.27 18.70
CA GLU A 503 11.60 -22.54 17.98
C GLU A 503 11.95 -22.40 16.48
N MET A 504 13.07 -21.75 16.19
CA MET A 504 13.57 -21.65 14.83
C MET A 504 14.06 -23.03 14.35
N THR A 505 13.62 -23.44 13.17
CA THR A 505 13.91 -24.78 12.62
C THR A 505 14.21 -24.70 11.12
N MET A 506 15.05 -25.63 10.63
CA MET A 506 15.23 -25.86 9.20
C MET A 506 14.04 -26.66 8.66
N LEU A 507 13.35 -26.15 7.64
CA LEU A 507 12.16 -26.82 7.10
C LEU A 507 12.47 -28.17 6.44
N LYS A 508 13.63 -28.30 5.83
CA LYS A 508 14.04 -29.52 5.11
C LYS A 508 14.30 -30.70 6.01
N THR A 509 14.90 -30.47 7.19
CA THR A 509 15.33 -31.54 8.11
C THR A 509 14.53 -31.60 9.40
N GLY A 510 13.84 -30.49 9.76
CA GLY A 510 13.18 -30.32 11.05
C GLY A 510 14.14 -30.00 12.20
N ASP A 511 15.44 -29.92 11.93
CA ASP A 511 16.45 -29.62 12.95
C ASP A 511 16.29 -28.20 13.50
N ARG A 512 16.59 -28.03 14.79
CA ARG A 512 16.66 -26.69 15.38
C ARG A 512 17.79 -25.89 14.77
N ILE A 513 17.56 -24.61 14.54
CA ILE A 513 18.60 -23.66 14.19
C ILE A 513 19.41 -23.37 15.44
N GLU A 514 20.70 -23.74 15.41
CA GLU A 514 21.64 -23.57 16.50
C GLU A 514 22.20 -22.15 16.52
N PRO A 515 22.24 -21.45 17.67
CA PRO A 515 22.65 -20.06 17.77
C PRO A 515 24.02 -19.76 17.15
N GLU A 516 25.01 -20.59 17.39
CA GLU A 516 26.41 -20.36 16.97
C GLU A 516 26.74 -20.99 15.60
N LYS A 517 25.88 -21.86 15.07
CA LYS A 517 26.11 -22.48 13.77
C LYS A 517 25.86 -21.50 12.65
N LYS A 518 26.73 -21.52 11.66
CA LYS A 518 26.61 -20.71 10.44
C LYS A 518 25.79 -21.43 9.39
N TYR A 519 24.93 -20.67 8.72
CA TYR A 519 24.08 -21.08 7.62
C TYR A 519 24.35 -20.19 6.42
N LYS A 520 24.31 -20.74 5.21
CA LYS A 520 24.38 -19.95 3.97
C LYS A 520 23.03 -19.25 3.76
N VAL A 521 23.04 -17.94 3.82
CA VAL A 521 21.84 -17.10 3.71
C VAL A 521 21.89 -16.30 2.43
N GLY A 522 20.89 -16.48 1.58
CA GLY A 522 20.63 -15.64 0.42
C GLY A 522 19.55 -14.59 0.76
N GLY A 523 19.76 -13.35 0.35
CA GLY A 523 18.75 -12.30 0.55
C GLY A 523 18.87 -11.22 -0.51
N TRP A 524 17.85 -10.39 -0.65
CA TRP A 524 17.81 -9.30 -1.62
C TRP A 524 17.28 -8.00 -1.02
N ALA A 525 17.39 -6.91 -1.78
CA ALA A 525 16.99 -5.58 -1.34
C ALA A 525 17.75 -5.14 -0.06
N SER A 526 19.04 -5.40 -0.04
CA SER A 526 19.93 -4.95 1.03
C SER A 526 20.08 -3.44 1.00
N VAL A 527 19.99 -2.80 2.17
CA VAL A 527 20.28 -1.37 2.33
C VAL A 527 21.78 -1.05 2.26
N ASN A 528 22.66 -2.05 2.19
CA ASN A 528 24.10 -1.87 2.05
C ASN A 528 24.46 -1.52 0.61
N GLU A 529 25.17 -0.41 0.41
CA GLU A 529 25.59 0.10 -0.89
C GLU A 529 26.40 -0.92 -1.73
N ASN A 530 27.33 -1.60 -1.09
CA ASN A 530 28.25 -2.52 -1.74
C ASN A 530 27.72 -3.96 -1.88
N THR A 531 26.40 -4.14 -1.86
CA THR A 531 25.80 -5.46 -2.09
C THR A 531 26.08 -5.95 -3.50
N GLU A 532 26.67 -7.15 -3.62
CA GLU A 532 26.96 -7.79 -4.90
C GLU A 532 26.08 -9.01 -5.13
N GLY A 533 25.75 -9.25 -6.39
CA GLY A 533 24.98 -10.40 -6.84
C GLY A 533 24.04 -10.08 -8.01
N PRO A 534 23.39 -11.09 -8.60
CA PRO A 534 22.42 -10.88 -9.66
C PRO A 534 21.17 -10.20 -9.11
N PRO A 535 20.39 -9.49 -9.96
CA PRO A 535 19.09 -8.99 -9.57
C PRO A 535 18.11 -10.14 -9.25
N VAL A 536 17.24 -9.96 -8.27
CA VAL A 536 16.29 -10.99 -7.82
C VAL A 536 15.37 -11.48 -8.94
N TRP A 537 14.92 -10.60 -9.82
CA TRP A 537 14.06 -10.98 -10.94
C TRP A 537 14.72 -11.97 -11.92
N GLU A 538 16.03 -11.91 -12.13
CA GLU A 538 16.74 -12.89 -12.98
C GLU A 538 16.73 -14.29 -12.36
N LEU A 539 16.89 -14.39 -11.05
CA LEU A 539 16.82 -15.67 -10.34
C LEU A 539 15.41 -16.26 -10.39
N VAL A 540 14.39 -15.42 -10.17
CA VAL A 540 12.99 -15.83 -10.22
C VAL A 540 12.61 -16.26 -11.64
N GLU A 541 13.01 -15.49 -12.66
CA GLU A 541 12.80 -15.83 -14.07
C GLU A 541 13.43 -17.19 -14.41
N LYS A 542 14.71 -17.38 -14.09
CA LYS A 542 15.44 -18.62 -14.32
C LYS A 542 14.77 -19.82 -13.65
N TYR A 543 14.34 -19.64 -12.40
CA TYR A 543 13.61 -20.67 -11.64
C TYR A 543 12.29 -21.04 -12.30
N ILE A 544 11.45 -20.07 -12.71
CA ILE A 544 10.15 -20.30 -13.35
C ILE A 544 10.34 -20.98 -14.70
N ARG A 545 11.28 -20.50 -15.55
CA ARG A 545 11.57 -21.12 -16.87
C ARG A 545 11.98 -22.58 -16.75
N ARG A 546 12.73 -22.94 -15.69
CA ARG A 546 13.14 -24.32 -15.42
C ARG A 546 11.99 -25.18 -14.92
N LYS A 547 11.14 -24.65 -14.01
CA LYS A 547 10.01 -25.38 -13.43
C LYS A 547 8.80 -25.46 -14.36
N LYS A 548 8.57 -24.44 -15.18
CA LYS A 548 7.46 -24.24 -16.13
C LYS A 548 6.08 -24.17 -15.47
N ILE A 549 5.77 -25.07 -14.55
CA ILE A 549 4.54 -25.05 -13.75
C ILE A 549 4.93 -24.78 -12.31
N ILE A 550 4.37 -23.73 -11.76
CA ILE A 550 4.59 -23.32 -10.38
C ILE A 550 3.44 -23.82 -9.52
N GLN A 551 3.79 -24.72 -8.61
CA GLN A 551 2.88 -25.26 -7.61
C GLN A 551 3.47 -24.96 -6.24
N ILE A 552 2.83 -24.05 -5.49
CA ILE A 552 3.26 -23.64 -4.16
C ILE A 552 2.08 -23.79 -3.21
N GLU A 553 2.24 -24.64 -2.23
CA GLU A 553 1.32 -24.72 -1.10
C GLU A 553 1.66 -23.61 -0.10
N LYS A 554 0.64 -23.06 0.56
CA LYS A 554 0.86 -22.05 1.60
C LYS A 554 1.78 -22.64 2.67
N ASN A 555 2.89 -21.98 2.84
CA ASN A 555 3.92 -22.38 3.77
C ASN A 555 3.47 -22.01 5.20
N ASN A 556 3.52 -22.97 6.12
CA ASN A 556 3.27 -22.78 7.55
C ASN A 556 4.59 -22.59 8.32
N SER A 557 5.59 -21.98 7.70
CA SER A 557 6.90 -21.72 8.29
C SER A 557 6.81 -20.83 9.52
N VAL A 558 5.83 -19.95 9.59
CA VAL A 558 5.60 -19.07 10.73
C VAL A 558 4.34 -19.48 11.48
N LYS A 559 4.49 -19.71 12.78
CA LYS A 559 3.39 -20.05 13.69
C LYS A 559 3.20 -18.91 14.68
N VAL A 560 2.08 -18.20 14.56
CA VAL A 560 1.70 -17.15 15.50
C VAL A 560 1.16 -17.79 16.77
N ILE A 561 1.73 -17.42 17.90
CA ILE A 561 1.21 -17.79 19.22
C ILE A 561 0.22 -16.68 19.61
N THR A 562 -1.04 -17.02 19.60
CA THR A 562 -2.09 -16.17 20.20
C THR A 562 -2.25 -16.62 21.64
N GLY A 563 -1.93 -15.76 22.60
CA GLY A 563 -2.12 -16.02 24.02
C GLY A 563 -3.58 -16.19 24.39
#